data_4144f919a991cda3ec0744fd3051bddd
#
_entry.id   4144f919a991cda3ec0744fd3051bddd
#
_cell.length_a   1.000
_cell.length_b   1.000
_cell.length_c   1.000
_cell.angle_alpha   90.00
_cell.angle_beta   90.00
_cell.angle_gamma   90.00
#
_symmetry.space_group_name_H-M   'P 1'
#
loop_
_entity.id
_entity.type
_entity.pdbx_description
1 polymer ?
#
loop_
_entity_poly.entity_id
_entity_poly.type
_entity_poly.pdbx_seq_one_letter_code
_entity_poly.pdbx_strand_id
1 'polypeptide(L)'
;PIPFCDGAIVPILGCPHRIRHTSATDLFHTRVRCESGELLTDCEQDDSADKIRAWFRENAREALSVRARTAAGRIGAEVSRITIRDPRTRWGSCSSTGALSFSWRLFMAPEWVLDYVVAHEVAHLIEMNHGRSFWRLVNGLVGRIDEAKSWLRRSGPRLHRYG
;
A
#
# COMPACT_ATOMS: atom_id res chain seq x y z
N PRO A 1 -17.63 8.26 -4.10
CA PRO A 1 -16.58 8.29 -3.10
C PRO A 1 -17.03 7.66 -1.78
N ILE A 2 -16.10 7.07 -1.05
CA ILE A 2 -16.32 6.55 0.30
C ILE A 2 -15.52 7.46 1.23
N PRO A 3 -16.17 8.38 1.96
CA PRO A 3 -15.45 9.34 2.79
C PRO A 3 -14.80 8.66 4.01
N PHE A 4 -13.71 9.23 4.49
CA PHE A 4 -13.10 8.84 5.76
C PHE A 4 -13.83 9.54 6.91
N CYS A 5 -14.96 8.98 7.30
CA CYS A 5 -15.81 9.53 8.37
C CYS A 5 -16.18 8.44 9.39
N ASP A 6 -16.69 8.86 10.53
CA ASP A 6 -17.14 7.95 11.58
C ASP A 6 -18.14 6.91 11.04
N GLY A 7 -17.96 5.66 11.43
CA GLY A 7 -18.77 4.52 10.99
C GLY A 7 -18.41 3.94 9.62
N ALA A 8 -17.60 4.63 8.79
CA ALA A 8 -17.18 4.10 7.49
C ALA A 8 -16.29 2.86 7.63
N ILE A 9 -16.44 1.92 6.70
CA ILE A 9 -15.60 0.72 6.64
C ILE A 9 -14.50 0.92 5.60
N VAL A 10 -13.25 0.76 6.03
CA VAL A 10 -12.07 0.86 5.16
C VAL A 10 -11.25 -0.42 5.24
N PRO A 11 -10.70 -0.90 4.12
CA PRO A 11 -9.80 -2.06 4.16
C PRO A 11 -8.40 -1.63 4.60
N ILE A 12 -7.77 -2.42 5.44
CA ILE A 12 -6.34 -2.33 5.80
C ILE A 12 -5.75 -3.71 5.58
N LEU A 13 -4.80 -3.82 4.67
CA LEU A 13 -4.20 -5.10 4.24
C LEU A 13 -5.28 -6.16 3.88
N GLY A 14 -6.35 -5.70 3.22
CA GLY A 14 -7.47 -6.53 2.80
C GLY A 14 -8.52 -6.82 3.87
N CYS A 15 -8.28 -6.48 5.13
CA CYS A 15 -9.21 -6.70 6.24
C CYS A 15 -10.07 -5.45 6.49
N PRO A 16 -11.40 -5.60 6.67
CA PRO A 16 -12.26 -4.46 6.94
C PRO A 16 -12.04 -3.89 8.35
N HIS A 17 -11.93 -2.57 8.45
CA HIS A 17 -11.82 -1.82 9.70
C HIS A 17 -12.86 -0.71 9.72
N ARG A 18 -13.48 -0.50 10.88
CA ARG A 18 -14.44 0.58 11.08
C ARG A 18 -13.72 1.83 11.61
N ILE A 19 -13.93 2.96 10.95
CA ILE A 19 -13.47 4.25 11.46
C ILE A 19 -14.33 4.62 12.67
N ARG A 20 -13.69 4.98 13.79
CA ARG A 20 -14.35 5.45 15.00
C ARG A 20 -13.69 6.71 15.54
N HIS A 21 -14.50 7.72 15.79
CA HIS A 21 -14.07 8.90 16.52
C HIS A 21 -14.11 8.63 18.03
N THR A 22 -13.02 8.92 18.71
CA THR A 22 -12.89 8.79 20.17
C THR A 22 -12.54 10.14 20.78
N SER A 23 -12.70 10.30 22.10
CA SER A 23 -12.24 11.50 22.78
C SER A 23 -10.71 11.56 22.81
N ALA A 24 -10.14 12.77 22.76
CA ALA A 24 -8.70 13.00 22.78
C ALA A 24 -7.97 12.39 23.99
N THR A 25 -8.69 12.12 25.07
CA THR A 25 -8.17 11.49 26.28
C THR A 25 -7.78 10.04 26.12
N ASP A 26 -8.34 9.36 25.11
CA ASP A 26 -8.12 7.92 24.89
C ASP A 26 -6.93 7.62 23.96
N LEU A 27 -6.37 8.66 23.31
CA LEU A 27 -5.29 8.52 22.33
C LEU A 27 -4.04 9.29 22.80
N PHE A 28 -3.32 8.74 23.78
CA PHE A 28 -2.03 9.28 24.17
C PHE A 28 -1.04 9.27 23.01
N HIS A 29 -0.73 10.45 22.47
CA HIS A 29 0.33 10.74 21.49
C HIS A 29 0.09 10.35 20.02
N THR A 30 -0.93 9.60 19.65
CA THR A 30 -1.23 9.27 18.24
C THR A 30 -2.64 9.68 17.87
N ARG A 31 -2.75 10.53 16.85
CA ARG A 31 -4.05 11.05 16.38
C ARG A 31 -4.88 10.01 15.60
N VAL A 32 -4.25 8.93 15.13
CA VAL A 32 -4.91 7.81 14.45
C VAL A 32 -4.25 6.51 14.89
N ARG A 33 -5.04 5.52 15.31
CA ARG A 33 -4.56 4.22 15.77
C ARG A 33 -5.44 3.10 15.21
N CYS A 34 -4.80 2.02 14.75
CA CYS A 34 -5.49 0.80 14.32
C CYS A 34 -5.45 -0.23 15.43
N GLU A 35 -6.62 -0.66 15.91
CA GLU A 35 -6.73 -1.61 17.01
C GLU A 35 -8.03 -2.41 16.89
N SER A 36 -7.95 -3.73 17.08
CA SER A 36 -9.11 -4.63 17.18
C SER A 36 -10.16 -4.48 16.06
N GLY A 37 -9.72 -4.28 14.81
CA GLY A 37 -10.63 -4.10 13.67
C GLY A 37 -11.24 -2.70 13.57
N GLU A 38 -10.72 -1.75 14.33
CA GLU A 38 -11.13 -0.36 14.28
C GLU A 38 -9.96 0.57 13.95
N LEU A 39 -10.25 1.64 13.24
CA LEU A 39 -9.35 2.75 12.99
C LEU A 39 -9.82 3.94 13.83
N LEU A 40 -9.20 4.12 14.98
CA LEU A 40 -9.54 5.14 15.97
C LEU A 40 -8.91 6.47 15.60
N THR A 41 -9.67 7.58 15.72
CA THR A 41 -9.18 8.94 15.51
C THR A 41 -9.75 9.89 16.56
N ASP A 42 -8.93 10.82 17.07
CA ASP A 42 -9.30 11.84 18.06
C ASP A 42 -9.82 13.13 17.43
N CYS A 43 -10.03 13.16 16.13
CA CYS A 43 -10.28 14.38 15.39
C CYS A 43 -11.75 14.73 15.28
N GLU A 44 -12.05 16.02 15.42
CA GLU A 44 -13.30 16.57 14.94
C GLU A 44 -13.49 16.27 13.44
N GLN A 45 -14.74 16.15 13.01
CA GLN A 45 -15.13 15.58 11.72
C GLN A 45 -14.42 16.21 10.51
N ASP A 46 -14.10 17.51 10.56
CA ASP A 46 -13.54 18.26 9.43
C ASP A 46 -12.06 17.92 9.14
N ASP A 47 -11.28 17.56 10.17
CA ASP A 47 -9.83 17.25 10.03
C ASP A 47 -9.54 15.75 9.94
N SER A 48 -10.52 14.90 10.21
CA SER A 48 -10.31 13.45 10.35
C SER A 48 -9.88 12.77 9.05
N ALA A 49 -10.45 13.18 7.92
CA ALA A 49 -10.15 12.60 6.61
C ALA A 49 -8.69 12.79 6.21
N ASP A 50 -8.13 13.99 6.43
CA ASP A 50 -6.73 14.28 6.11
C ASP A 50 -5.76 13.54 7.03
N LYS A 51 -6.10 13.40 8.30
CA LYS A 51 -5.28 12.65 9.27
C LYS A 51 -5.30 11.15 8.99
N ILE A 52 -6.46 10.60 8.63
CA ILE A 52 -6.58 9.20 8.21
C ILE A 52 -5.81 8.96 6.91
N ARG A 53 -5.89 9.87 5.93
CA ARG A 53 -5.10 9.79 4.69
C ARG A 53 -3.60 9.85 4.98
N ALA A 54 -3.15 10.73 5.87
CA ALA A 54 -1.76 10.81 6.29
C ALA A 54 -1.30 9.53 6.98
N TRP A 55 -2.13 8.95 7.84
CA TRP A 55 -1.88 7.66 8.49
C TRP A 55 -1.72 6.53 7.47
N PHE A 56 -2.62 6.43 6.48
CA PHE A 56 -2.48 5.44 5.41
C PHE A 56 -1.18 5.61 4.62
N ARG A 57 -0.80 6.84 4.30
CA ARG A 57 0.45 7.14 3.57
C ARG A 57 1.69 6.72 4.36
N GLU A 58 1.70 6.98 5.65
CA GLU A 58 2.85 6.62 6.50
C GLU A 58 2.97 5.10 6.68
N ASN A 59 1.87 4.41 6.97
CA ASN A 59 1.86 2.95 7.07
C ASN A 59 2.19 2.28 5.72
N ALA A 60 1.71 2.83 4.60
CA ALA A 60 2.08 2.38 3.28
C ALA A 60 3.59 2.54 3.04
N ARG A 61 4.17 3.68 3.43
CA ARG A 61 5.61 3.95 3.30
C ARG A 61 6.43 2.90 4.04
N GLU A 62 6.10 2.64 5.29
CA GLU A 62 6.79 1.65 6.11
C GLU A 62 6.65 0.24 5.51
N ALA A 63 5.42 -0.20 5.28
CA ALA A 63 5.14 -1.55 4.79
C ALA A 63 5.78 -1.84 3.42
N LEU A 64 5.68 -0.89 2.48
CA LEU A 64 6.24 -1.03 1.12
C LEU A 64 7.76 -0.93 1.12
N SER A 65 8.35 -0.04 1.94
CA SER A 65 9.80 0.13 2.03
C SER A 65 10.48 -1.13 2.57
N VAL A 66 9.97 -1.70 3.64
CA VAL A 66 10.50 -2.95 4.22
C VAL A 66 10.44 -4.08 3.19
N ARG A 67 9.29 -4.28 2.55
CA ARG A 67 9.11 -5.34 1.56
C ARG A 67 9.98 -5.14 0.32
N ALA A 68 10.07 -3.92 -0.19
CA ALA A 68 10.88 -3.61 -1.37
C ALA A 68 12.37 -3.83 -1.13
N ARG A 69 12.89 -3.40 0.01
CA ARG A 69 14.31 -3.60 0.37
C ARG A 69 14.62 -5.07 0.61
N THR A 70 13.73 -5.80 1.28
CA THR A 70 13.88 -7.24 1.48
C THR A 70 13.88 -8.00 0.16
N ALA A 71 12.93 -7.70 -0.74
CA ALA A 71 12.85 -8.33 -2.05
C ALA A 71 14.09 -8.00 -2.91
N ALA A 72 14.52 -6.75 -2.93
CA ALA A 72 15.72 -6.32 -3.65
C ALA A 72 16.98 -7.05 -3.17
N GLY A 73 17.14 -7.21 -1.85
CA GLY A 73 18.25 -7.98 -1.26
C GLY A 73 18.26 -9.43 -1.71
N ARG A 74 17.09 -10.06 -1.87
CA ARG A 74 16.98 -11.46 -2.33
C ARG A 74 17.44 -11.66 -3.78
N ILE A 75 17.39 -10.64 -4.61
CA ILE A 75 17.86 -10.69 -6.02
C ILE A 75 19.17 -9.95 -6.25
N GLY A 76 19.83 -9.49 -5.18
CA GLY A 76 21.11 -8.79 -5.27
C GLY A 76 21.02 -7.40 -5.88
N ALA A 77 19.88 -6.71 -5.77
CA ALA A 77 19.65 -5.37 -6.27
C ALA A 77 19.58 -4.34 -5.14
N GLU A 78 19.83 -3.08 -5.49
CA GLU A 78 19.73 -1.96 -4.56
C GLU A 78 18.62 -1.00 -4.97
N VAL A 79 17.88 -0.51 -3.99
CA VAL A 79 16.85 0.52 -4.15
C VAL A 79 17.46 1.87 -3.81
N SER A 80 17.49 2.80 -4.76
CA SER A 80 18.04 4.15 -4.52
C SER A 80 17.08 5.01 -3.70
N ARG A 81 15.79 4.93 -3.98
CA ARG A 81 14.75 5.72 -3.30
C ARG A 81 13.39 5.05 -3.41
N ILE A 82 12.54 5.24 -2.39
CA ILE A 82 11.15 4.83 -2.40
C ILE A 82 10.27 6.06 -2.16
N THR A 83 9.28 6.27 -3.04
CA THR A 83 8.34 7.38 -2.95
C THR A 83 6.91 6.83 -2.89
N ILE A 84 6.09 7.38 -1.99
CA ILE A 84 4.67 7.06 -1.90
C ILE A 84 3.86 8.17 -2.57
N ARG A 85 3.01 7.77 -3.52
CA ARG A 85 2.19 8.67 -4.33
C ARG A 85 0.73 8.23 -4.34
N ASP A 86 -0.10 8.94 -5.10
CA ASP A 86 -1.50 8.61 -5.35
C ASP A 86 -1.84 8.66 -6.87
N PRO A 87 -1.19 7.84 -7.69
CA PRO A 87 -1.48 7.80 -9.11
C PRO A 87 -2.81 7.06 -9.37
N ARG A 88 -3.53 7.48 -10.42
CA ARG A 88 -4.80 6.87 -10.80
C ARG A 88 -4.67 5.68 -11.75
N THR A 89 -3.56 5.58 -12.47
CA THR A 89 -3.42 4.65 -13.61
C THR A 89 -2.46 3.50 -13.37
N ARG A 90 -1.68 3.53 -12.27
CA ARG A 90 -0.69 2.50 -11.97
C ARG A 90 -0.53 2.32 -10.46
N TRP A 91 -0.11 1.15 -10.03
CA TRP A 91 0.10 0.81 -8.62
C TRP A 91 1.53 1.04 -8.17
N GLY A 92 2.48 0.94 -9.10
CA GLY A 92 3.89 1.17 -8.84
C GLY A 92 4.65 1.57 -10.10
N SER A 93 5.91 1.93 -9.94
CA SER A 93 6.87 2.18 -11.02
C SER A 93 8.30 2.02 -10.53
N CYS A 94 9.20 1.72 -11.46
CA CYS A 94 10.64 1.68 -11.23
C CYS A 94 11.34 2.53 -12.30
N SER A 95 12.20 3.45 -11.88
CA SER A 95 13.04 4.22 -12.80
C SER A 95 14.32 3.47 -13.16
N SER A 96 14.97 3.88 -14.25
CA SER A 96 16.29 3.36 -14.65
C SER A 96 17.40 3.61 -13.63
N THR A 97 17.20 4.54 -12.71
CA THR A 97 18.14 4.87 -11.62
C THR A 97 17.85 4.12 -10.32
N GLY A 98 16.93 3.18 -10.32
CA GLY A 98 16.58 2.37 -9.15
C GLY A 98 15.64 3.04 -8.14
N ALA A 99 14.94 4.10 -8.56
CA ALA A 99 13.92 4.73 -7.74
C ALA A 99 12.57 4.03 -7.92
N LEU A 100 12.00 3.55 -6.83
CA LEU A 100 10.68 2.93 -6.79
C LEU A 100 9.62 3.93 -6.35
N SER A 101 8.43 3.82 -6.92
CA SER A 101 7.26 4.59 -6.51
C SER A 101 6.07 3.66 -6.37
N PHE A 102 5.26 3.85 -5.32
CA PHE A 102 4.08 3.05 -5.05
C PHE A 102 2.89 3.92 -4.68
N SER A 103 1.69 3.44 -5.01
CA SER A 103 0.44 4.03 -4.51
C SER A 103 0.25 3.69 -3.04
N TRP A 104 -0.08 4.69 -2.20
CA TRP A 104 -0.44 4.45 -0.81
C TRP A 104 -1.68 3.55 -0.66
N ARG A 105 -2.53 3.53 -1.70
CA ARG A 105 -3.75 2.71 -1.73
C ARG A 105 -3.47 1.20 -1.74
N LEU A 106 -2.24 0.80 -2.06
CA LEU A 106 -1.81 -0.59 -1.92
C LEU A 106 -1.90 -1.12 -0.49
N PHE A 107 -1.77 -0.24 0.51
CA PHE A 107 -1.93 -0.63 1.90
C PHE A 107 -3.37 -1.04 2.26
N MET A 108 -4.33 -0.73 1.39
CA MET A 108 -5.72 -1.21 1.49
C MET A 108 -5.92 -2.60 0.86
N ALA A 109 -5.04 -3.00 -0.05
CA ALA A 109 -5.12 -4.29 -0.74
C ALA A 109 -4.69 -5.45 0.18
N PRO A 110 -5.09 -6.70 -0.11
CA PRO A 110 -4.55 -7.87 0.57
C PRO A 110 -3.02 -7.92 0.47
N GLU A 111 -2.35 -8.43 1.51
CA GLU A 111 -0.88 -8.48 1.58
C GLU A 111 -0.26 -9.16 0.36
N TRP A 112 -0.83 -10.27 -0.09
CA TRP A 112 -0.31 -10.99 -1.26
C TRP A 112 -0.43 -10.20 -2.57
N VAL A 113 -1.37 -9.25 -2.68
CA VAL A 113 -1.48 -8.32 -3.81
C VAL A 113 -0.40 -7.24 -3.72
N LEU A 114 -0.21 -6.68 -2.54
CA LEU A 114 0.83 -5.70 -2.24
C LEU A 114 2.22 -6.31 -2.50
N ASP A 115 2.46 -7.53 -2.03
CA ASP A 115 3.71 -8.26 -2.25
C ASP A 115 3.98 -8.49 -3.75
N TYR A 116 2.94 -8.79 -4.53
CA TYR A 116 3.07 -8.93 -5.98
C TYR A 116 3.51 -7.63 -6.66
N VAL A 117 2.88 -6.49 -6.32
CA VAL A 117 3.26 -5.20 -6.91
C VAL A 117 4.69 -4.83 -6.53
N VAL A 118 5.08 -5.05 -5.28
CA VAL A 118 6.46 -4.85 -4.82
C VAL A 118 7.43 -5.71 -5.63
N ALA A 119 7.16 -7.00 -5.77
CA ALA A 119 8.01 -7.92 -6.54
C ALA A 119 8.12 -7.50 -8.02
N HIS A 120 7.03 -7.03 -8.62
CA HIS A 120 7.00 -6.53 -9.99
C HIS A 120 7.95 -5.34 -10.17
N GLU A 121 7.85 -4.33 -9.32
CA GLU A 121 8.70 -3.13 -9.42
C GLU A 121 10.16 -3.41 -9.03
N VAL A 122 10.38 -4.26 -8.05
CA VAL A 122 11.75 -4.68 -7.65
C VAL A 122 12.44 -5.47 -8.76
N ALA A 123 11.72 -6.35 -9.47
CA ALA A 123 12.28 -7.08 -10.60
C ALA A 123 12.77 -6.14 -11.72
N HIS A 124 12.15 -4.99 -11.88
CA HIS A 124 12.60 -3.96 -12.82
C HIS A 124 13.95 -3.31 -12.46
N LEU A 125 14.43 -3.46 -11.24
CA LEU A 125 15.80 -3.05 -10.88
C LEU A 125 16.87 -3.79 -11.67
N ILE A 126 16.57 -4.99 -12.14
CA ILE A 126 17.46 -5.85 -12.94
C ILE A 126 16.98 -5.95 -14.38
N GLU A 127 15.69 -6.20 -14.59
CA GLU A 127 15.09 -6.46 -15.89
C GLU A 127 14.00 -5.43 -16.21
N MET A 128 14.30 -4.46 -17.07
CA MET A 128 13.35 -3.41 -17.43
C MET A 128 12.19 -3.92 -18.32
N ASN A 129 12.43 -4.94 -19.13
CA ASN A 129 11.44 -5.52 -20.03
C ASN A 129 10.71 -6.69 -19.36
N HIS A 130 9.41 -6.83 -19.62
CA HIS A 130 8.58 -7.94 -19.12
C HIS A 130 8.82 -9.25 -19.89
N GLY A 131 10.09 -9.60 -20.10
CA GLY A 131 10.48 -10.84 -20.76
C GLY A 131 10.55 -12.02 -19.78
N ARG A 132 11.08 -13.14 -20.28
CA ARG A 132 11.19 -14.38 -19.49
C ARG A 132 12.03 -14.20 -18.22
N SER A 133 13.15 -13.48 -18.31
CA SER A 133 14.03 -13.20 -17.17
C SER A 133 13.34 -12.37 -16.09
N PHE A 134 12.53 -11.37 -16.49
CA PHE A 134 11.71 -10.59 -15.57
C PHE A 134 10.74 -11.47 -14.77
N TRP A 135 9.94 -12.28 -15.47
CA TRP A 135 8.96 -13.12 -14.80
C TRP A 135 9.59 -14.23 -13.95
N ARG A 136 10.79 -14.68 -14.30
CA ARG A 136 11.57 -15.59 -13.44
C ARG A 136 11.92 -14.94 -12.12
N LEU A 137 12.35 -13.67 -12.12
CA LEU A 137 12.61 -12.90 -10.89
C LEU A 137 11.35 -12.74 -10.06
N VAL A 138 10.24 -12.32 -10.67
CA VAL A 138 8.97 -12.16 -9.95
C VAL A 138 8.50 -13.48 -9.34
N ASN A 139 8.54 -14.59 -10.09
CA ASN A 139 8.17 -15.90 -9.59
C ASN A 139 9.06 -16.40 -8.45
N GLY A 140 10.33 -16.00 -8.42
CA GLY A 140 11.25 -16.30 -7.32
C GLY A 140 10.97 -15.51 -6.06
N LEU A 141 10.31 -14.35 -6.17
CA LEU A 141 10.01 -13.47 -5.04
C LEU A 141 8.65 -13.74 -4.40
N VAL A 142 7.63 -14.04 -5.20
CA VAL A 142 6.24 -14.21 -4.74
C VAL A 142 5.53 -15.34 -5.47
N GLY A 143 4.46 -15.84 -4.83
CA GLY A 143 3.46 -16.71 -5.47
C GLY A 143 2.21 -15.94 -5.87
N ARG A 144 1.18 -16.67 -6.35
CA ARG A 144 -0.17 -16.16 -6.62
C ARG A 144 -0.21 -14.97 -7.62
N ILE A 145 0.71 -14.96 -8.59
CA ILE A 145 0.86 -13.83 -9.52
C ILE A 145 -0.42 -13.58 -10.33
N ASP A 146 -1.00 -14.62 -10.92
CA ASP A 146 -2.21 -14.50 -11.74
C ASP A 146 -3.42 -14.07 -10.91
N GLU A 147 -3.52 -14.56 -9.67
CA GLU A 147 -4.56 -14.13 -8.73
C GLU A 147 -4.40 -12.65 -8.37
N ALA A 148 -3.18 -12.19 -8.11
CA ALA A 148 -2.89 -10.79 -7.79
C ALA A 148 -3.23 -9.85 -8.96
N LYS A 149 -2.84 -10.22 -10.18
CA LYS A 149 -3.22 -9.49 -11.40
C LYS A 149 -4.74 -9.42 -11.57
N SER A 150 -5.41 -10.54 -11.37
CA SER A 150 -6.86 -10.63 -11.47
C SER A 150 -7.56 -9.76 -10.40
N TRP A 151 -7.06 -9.79 -9.18
CA TRP A 151 -7.58 -8.97 -8.09
C TRP A 151 -7.43 -7.47 -8.39
N LEU A 152 -6.26 -7.04 -8.85
CA LEU A 152 -6.01 -5.63 -9.22
C LEU A 152 -6.94 -5.14 -10.32
N ARG A 153 -7.23 -5.98 -11.32
CA ARG A 153 -8.17 -5.63 -12.40
C ARG A 153 -9.60 -5.50 -11.90
N ARG A 154 -10.06 -6.42 -11.05
CA ARG A 154 -11.46 -6.46 -10.58
C ARG A 154 -11.73 -5.52 -9.42
N SER A 155 -10.83 -5.49 -8.45
CA SER A 155 -11.03 -4.83 -7.16
C SER A 155 -10.21 -3.56 -6.98
N GLY A 156 -9.08 -3.45 -7.67
CA GLY A 156 -8.20 -2.28 -7.61
C GLY A 156 -8.90 -0.95 -7.84
N PRO A 157 -9.75 -0.79 -8.89
CA PRO A 157 -10.45 0.47 -9.13
C PRO A 157 -11.32 0.93 -7.96
N ARG A 158 -11.82 0.00 -7.13
CA ARG A 158 -12.61 0.35 -5.93
C ARG A 158 -11.79 1.07 -4.88
N LEU A 159 -10.47 0.83 -4.81
CA LEU A 159 -9.58 1.50 -3.85
C LEU A 159 -9.50 3.01 -4.09
N HIS A 160 -9.70 3.47 -5.33
CA HIS A 160 -9.73 4.89 -5.66
C HIS A 160 -11.01 5.61 -5.20
N ARG A 161 -11.97 4.88 -4.64
CA ARG A 161 -13.19 5.47 -4.09
C ARG A 161 -13.03 5.95 -2.65
N TYR A 162 -12.00 5.50 -1.94
CA TYR A 162 -11.74 5.86 -0.54
C TYR A 162 -10.97 7.18 -0.43
N GLY A 163 -11.45 8.08 0.43
CA GLY A 163 -10.78 9.34 0.78
C GLY A 163 -10.92 10.51 -0.21
#